data_9c33301360d216c2e1778410a883add1
#
_entry.id   9c33301360d216c2e1778410a883add1
#
_cell.length_a   1.000
_cell.length_b   1.000
_cell.length_c   1.000
_cell.angle_alpha   90.00
_cell.angle_beta   90.00
_cell.angle_gamma   90.00
#
_symmetry.space_group_name_H-M   'P 1'
#
loop_
_entity.id
_entity.type
_entity.pdbx_description
1 polymer ?
#
loop_
_entity_poly.entity_id
_entity_poly.type
_entity_poly.pdbx_seq_one_letter_code
_entity_poly.pdbx_strand_id
1 'polypeptide(L)'
;MVRILLHFSEELVEKPIISQIILDLKVPVNIITAHVNSKGGEVLAEIPDEAMDKVVKAFRQKGVEVSIPKLVEVDPEQCFNCGMCITLCPVEAITMDKDGTVIFNREKCVGSTCSACVDACPARAIRSVKQLDTLKKAGVEANRKNSSP
;
A
#
# COMPACT_ATOMS: atom_id res chain seq x y z
N MET A 1 -8.76 -2.52 -9.10
CA MET A 1 -7.36 -2.06 -9.13
C MET A 1 -6.64 -2.47 -7.86
N VAL A 2 -5.50 -3.07 -7.99
CA VAL A 2 -4.66 -3.50 -6.86
C VAL A 2 -3.47 -2.56 -6.74
N ARG A 3 -3.11 -2.22 -5.51
CA ARG A 3 -1.93 -1.41 -5.22
C ARG A 3 -0.73 -2.30 -4.93
N ILE A 4 0.38 -1.97 -5.55
CA ILE A 4 1.65 -2.64 -5.34
C ILE A 4 2.71 -1.61 -4.98
N LEU A 5 3.62 -1.99 -4.11
CA LEU A 5 4.76 -1.18 -3.74
C LEU A 5 6.02 -1.77 -4.35
N LEU A 6 6.69 -0.97 -5.17
CA LEU A 6 7.89 -1.36 -5.91
C LEU A 6 9.11 -0.74 -5.26
N HIS A 7 10.10 -1.56 -4.94
CA HIS A 7 11.40 -1.09 -4.44
C HIS A 7 12.46 -1.33 -5.50
N PHE A 8 13.10 -0.24 -5.91
CA PHE A 8 14.19 -0.26 -6.88
C PHE A 8 15.53 -0.07 -6.16
N SER A 9 16.48 -0.94 -6.47
CA SER A 9 17.84 -0.79 -6.01
C SER A 9 18.56 0.33 -6.78
N GLU A 10 19.73 0.73 -6.31
CA GLU A 10 20.56 1.75 -6.94
C GLU A 10 20.85 1.45 -8.41
N GLU A 11 21.09 0.17 -8.74
CA GLU A 11 21.36 -0.26 -10.11
C GLU A 11 20.10 -0.23 -10.99
N LEU A 12 18.94 -0.51 -10.42
CA LEU A 12 17.68 -0.64 -11.15
C LEU A 12 16.97 0.69 -11.36
N VAL A 13 17.24 1.67 -10.50
CA VAL A 13 16.55 2.97 -10.56
C VAL A 13 16.86 3.75 -11.84
N GLU A 14 18.01 3.51 -12.44
CA GLU A 14 18.41 4.15 -13.70
C GLU A 14 17.82 3.50 -14.95
N LYS A 15 17.20 2.32 -14.80
CA LYS A 15 16.63 1.58 -15.92
C LYS A 15 15.14 1.89 -16.08
N PRO A 16 14.63 2.01 -17.32
CA PRO A 16 13.22 2.28 -17.57
C PRO A 16 12.34 1.02 -17.42
N ILE A 17 12.39 0.38 -16.25
CA ILE A 17 11.74 -0.91 -16.00
C ILE A 17 10.22 -0.81 -16.07
N ILE A 18 9.64 0.22 -15.47
CA ILE A 18 8.18 0.42 -15.48
C ILE A 18 7.66 0.58 -16.90
N SER A 19 8.34 1.43 -17.70
CA SER A 19 7.98 1.64 -19.10
C SER A 19 8.07 0.35 -19.92
N GLN A 20 9.13 -0.41 -19.73
CA GLN A 20 9.34 -1.68 -20.43
C GLN A 20 8.22 -2.67 -20.12
N ILE A 21 7.84 -2.80 -18.87
CA ILE A 21 6.76 -3.70 -18.44
C ILE A 21 5.41 -3.26 -19.03
N ILE A 22 5.12 -1.97 -19.03
CA ILE A 22 3.91 -1.43 -19.65
C ILE A 22 3.84 -1.78 -21.14
N LEU A 23 4.96 -1.63 -21.84
CA LEU A 23 5.04 -1.91 -23.28
C LEU A 23 4.94 -3.41 -23.57
N ASP A 24 5.62 -4.24 -22.78
CA ASP A 24 5.66 -5.68 -22.99
C ASP A 24 4.33 -6.36 -22.68
N LEU A 25 3.71 -5.98 -21.57
CA LEU A 25 2.46 -6.60 -21.12
C LEU A 25 1.21 -5.87 -21.58
N LYS A 26 1.37 -4.67 -22.10
CA LYS A 26 0.26 -3.78 -22.51
C LYS A 26 -0.76 -3.55 -21.38
N VAL A 27 -0.25 -3.39 -20.17
CA VAL A 27 -1.03 -3.19 -18.97
C VAL A 27 -0.87 -1.74 -18.50
N PRO A 28 -1.96 -1.03 -18.23
CA PRO A 28 -1.86 0.31 -17.66
C PRO A 28 -1.35 0.23 -16.20
N VAL A 29 -0.41 1.10 -15.88
CA VAL A 29 0.12 1.26 -14.52
C VAL A 29 -0.08 2.70 -14.10
N ASN A 30 -0.84 2.91 -13.05
CA ASN A 30 -1.05 4.24 -12.49
C ASN A 30 -0.11 4.45 -11.30
N ILE A 31 0.71 5.48 -11.35
CA ILE A 31 1.62 5.81 -10.26
C ILE A 31 0.90 6.74 -9.28
N ILE A 32 0.78 6.30 -8.03
CA ILE A 32 0.15 7.07 -6.96
C ILE A 32 1.17 7.97 -6.28
N THR A 33 2.28 7.38 -5.82
CA THR A 33 3.41 8.12 -5.25
C THR A 33 4.72 7.52 -5.75
N ALA A 34 5.72 8.35 -5.90
CA ALA A 34 7.06 7.92 -6.29
C ALA A 34 8.10 8.73 -5.54
N HIS A 35 9.02 8.04 -4.88
CA HIS A 35 10.19 8.60 -4.23
C HIS A 35 11.43 7.97 -4.85
N VAL A 36 12.04 8.66 -5.80
CA VAL A 36 13.16 8.13 -6.58
C VAL A 36 14.34 9.08 -6.46
N ASN A 37 15.51 8.51 -6.17
CA ASN A 37 16.78 9.23 -6.13
C ASN A 37 17.89 8.35 -6.67
N SER A 38 19.14 8.85 -6.68
CA SER A 38 20.28 8.11 -7.20
C SER A 38 20.64 6.84 -6.42
N LYS A 39 20.16 6.70 -5.19
CA LYS A 39 20.45 5.55 -4.32
C LYS A 39 19.37 4.47 -4.37
N GLY A 40 18.28 4.69 -5.07
CA GLY A 40 17.19 3.77 -5.18
C GLY A 40 15.84 4.49 -5.28
N GLY A 41 14.78 3.74 -5.23
CA GLY A 41 13.45 4.32 -5.32
C GLY A 41 12.36 3.41 -4.78
N GLU A 42 11.27 4.05 -4.40
CA GLU A 42 10.05 3.40 -3.97
C GLU A 42 8.88 4.00 -4.75
N VAL A 43 8.10 3.15 -5.37
CA VAL A 43 6.95 3.57 -6.18
C VAL A 43 5.72 2.81 -5.75
N LEU A 44 4.68 3.54 -5.34
CA LEU A 44 3.35 2.97 -5.10
C LEU A 44 2.55 3.11 -6.39
N ALA A 45 2.15 2.00 -6.95
CA ALA A 45 1.42 1.95 -8.21
C ALA A 45 0.12 1.15 -8.09
N GLU A 46 -0.84 1.48 -8.94
CA GLU A 46 -2.07 0.70 -9.12
C GLU A 46 -2.03 -0.02 -10.47
N ILE A 47 -2.46 -1.28 -10.44
CA ILE A 47 -2.57 -2.12 -11.62
C ILE A 47 -3.94 -2.81 -11.63
N PRO A 48 -4.44 -3.23 -12.80
CA PRO A 48 -5.67 -4.02 -12.88
C PRO A 48 -5.51 -5.35 -12.12
N ASP A 49 -6.57 -5.76 -11.44
CA ASP A 49 -6.59 -7.01 -10.67
C ASP A 49 -6.22 -8.23 -11.52
N GLU A 50 -6.72 -8.25 -12.75
CA GLU A 50 -6.50 -9.32 -13.72
C GLU A 50 -5.04 -9.48 -14.13
N ALA A 51 -4.28 -8.40 -14.08
CA ALA A 51 -2.89 -8.36 -14.49
C ALA A 51 -1.90 -8.51 -13.33
N MET A 52 -2.40 -8.61 -12.10
CA MET A 52 -1.56 -8.61 -10.89
C MET A 52 -0.45 -9.66 -10.97
N ASP A 53 -0.79 -10.90 -11.23
CA ASP A 53 0.18 -12.00 -11.26
C ASP A 53 1.26 -11.81 -12.33
N LYS A 54 0.85 -11.38 -13.52
CA LYS A 54 1.76 -11.14 -14.64
C LYS A 54 2.72 -9.99 -14.35
N VAL A 55 2.19 -8.91 -13.83
CA VAL A 55 2.96 -7.69 -13.53
C VAL A 55 3.95 -7.93 -12.39
N VAL A 56 3.49 -8.53 -11.30
CA VAL A 56 4.35 -8.87 -10.15
C VAL A 56 5.49 -9.79 -10.58
N LYS A 57 5.17 -10.81 -11.36
CA LYS A 57 6.16 -11.76 -11.88
C LYS A 57 7.18 -11.07 -12.79
N ALA A 58 6.72 -10.18 -13.66
CA ALA A 58 7.58 -9.43 -14.57
C ALA A 58 8.55 -8.50 -13.82
N PHE A 59 8.06 -7.78 -12.81
CA PHE A 59 8.92 -6.94 -11.96
C PHE A 59 9.96 -7.76 -11.21
N ARG A 60 9.56 -8.88 -10.62
CA ARG A 60 10.48 -9.76 -9.90
C ARG A 60 11.55 -10.36 -10.81
N GLN A 61 11.21 -10.70 -12.04
CA GLN A 61 12.17 -11.20 -13.03
C GLN A 61 13.22 -10.16 -13.39
N LYS A 62 12.87 -8.88 -13.34
CA LYS A 62 13.80 -7.77 -13.57
C LYS A 62 14.60 -7.37 -12.32
N GLY A 63 14.38 -8.05 -11.21
CA GLY A 63 15.09 -7.79 -9.96
C GLY A 63 14.43 -6.74 -9.05
N VAL A 64 13.25 -6.27 -9.40
CA VAL A 64 12.51 -5.31 -8.57
C VAL A 64 11.80 -6.04 -7.44
N GLU A 65 11.96 -5.56 -6.22
CA GLU A 65 11.25 -6.09 -5.09
C GLU A 65 9.81 -5.55 -5.08
N VAL A 66 8.85 -6.47 -5.08
CA VAL A 66 7.42 -6.14 -5.09
C VAL A 66 6.81 -6.55 -3.76
N SER A 67 6.21 -5.61 -3.09
CA SER A 67 5.44 -5.86 -1.87
C SER A 67 4.03 -5.28 -2.01
N ILE A 68 3.12 -5.79 -1.21
CA ILE A 68 1.79 -5.23 -1.12
C ILE A 68 1.79 -4.24 0.04
N PRO A 69 1.34 -3.00 -0.16
CA PRO A 69 1.38 -2.00 0.89
C PRO A 69 0.53 -2.42 2.07
N LYS A 70 0.99 -2.08 3.26
CA LYS A 70 0.21 -2.28 4.47
C LYS A 70 -1.01 -1.37 4.42
N LEU A 71 -2.18 -1.94 4.64
CA LEU A 71 -3.38 -1.16 4.85
C LEU A 71 -3.44 -0.69 6.30
N VAL A 72 -4.26 0.30 6.53
CA VAL A 72 -4.53 0.81 7.86
C VAL A 72 -5.92 0.35 8.27
N GLU A 73 -6.04 -0.17 9.48
CA GLU A 73 -7.32 -0.56 10.08
C GLU A 73 -7.59 0.23 11.34
N VAL A 74 -8.86 0.52 11.55
CA VAL A 74 -9.34 1.18 12.77
C VAL A 74 -10.06 0.15 13.62
N ASP A 75 -9.67 0.03 14.87
CA ASP A 75 -10.35 -0.81 15.85
C ASP A 75 -11.53 0.00 16.43
N PRO A 76 -12.78 -0.40 16.13
CA PRO A 76 -13.94 0.36 16.58
C PRO A 76 -14.14 0.32 18.10
N GLU A 77 -13.60 -0.66 18.79
CA GLU A 77 -13.70 -0.75 20.24
C GLU A 77 -12.77 0.24 20.95
N GLN A 78 -11.61 0.50 20.38
CA GLN A 78 -10.65 1.44 20.95
C GLN A 78 -10.87 2.87 20.46
N CYS A 79 -11.45 3.06 19.29
CA CYS A 79 -11.71 4.36 18.72
C CYS A 79 -12.84 5.07 19.48
N PHE A 80 -12.55 6.26 20.00
CA PHE A 80 -13.56 7.10 20.64
C PHE A 80 -13.98 8.29 19.77
N ASN A 81 -13.74 8.22 18.48
CA ASN A 81 -14.19 9.20 17.49
C ASN A 81 -13.70 10.64 17.74
N CYS A 82 -12.46 10.81 18.21
CA CYS A 82 -11.88 12.13 18.49
C CYS A 82 -11.60 12.97 17.24
N GLY A 83 -11.49 12.32 16.07
CA GLY A 83 -11.33 13.00 14.78
C GLY A 83 -9.94 13.54 14.46
N MET A 84 -8.94 13.30 15.29
CA MET A 84 -7.57 13.77 15.01
C MET A 84 -6.99 13.21 13.70
N CYS A 85 -7.31 11.96 13.39
CA CYS A 85 -6.84 11.30 12.17
C CYS A 85 -7.38 11.94 10.89
N ILE A 86 -8.56 12.57 10.96
CA ILE A 86 -9.21 13.21 9.81
C ILE A 86 -8.36 14.37 9.28
N THR A 87 -7.87 15.21 10.18
CA THR A 87 -7.07 16.38 9.80
C THR A 87 -5.67 16.01 9.27
N LEU A 88 -5.19 14.83 9.62
CA LEU A 88 -3.84 14.38 9.27
C LEU A 88 -3.80 13.60 7.96
N CYS A 89 -4.93 13.08 7.49
CA CYS A 89 -4.96 12.28 6.27
C CYS A 89 -4.80 13.16 5.02
N PRO A 90 -3.67 13.02 4.29
CA PRO A 90 -3.40 13.86 3.12
C PRO A 90 -4.28 13.52 1.91
N VAL A 91 -4.90 12.36 1.90
CA VAL A 91 -5.75 11.88 0.80
C VAL A 91 -7.23 11.85 1.15
N GLU A 92 -7.60 12.43 2.28
CA GLU A 92 -8.98 12.49 2.77
C GLU A 92 -9.68 11.12 2.82
N ALA A 93 -8.93 10.10 3.21
CA ALA A 93 -9.46 8.74 3.36
C ALA A 93 -10.29 8.57 4.63
N ILE A 94 -10.19 9.50 5.56
CA ILE A 94 -10.87 9.44 6.84
C ILE A 94 -11.85 10.60 6.94
N THR A 95 -13.10 10.28 7.19
CA THR A 95 -14.18 11.26 7.32
C THR A 95 -15.01 10.99 8.57
N MET A 96 -15.90 11.88 8.90
CA MET A 96 -16.82 11.73 10.04
C MET A 96 -18.25 11.72 9.53
N ASP A 97 -19.01 10.76 10.00
CA ASP A 97 -20.43 10.64 9.69
C ASP A 97 -21.25 11.68 10.48
N LYS A 98 -22.51 11.82 10.10
CA LYS A 98 -23.46 12.70 10.78
C LYS A 98 -23.65 12.37 12.27
N ASP A 99 -23.45 11.10 12.64
CA ASP A 99 -23.54 10.61 14.01
C ASP A 99 -22.24 10.81 14.80
N GLY A 100 -21.22 11.43 14.21
CA GLY A 100 -19.92 11.62 14.84
C GLY A 100 -19.02 10.40 14.83
N THR A 101 -19.31 9.41 14.00
CA THR A 101 -18.51 8.21 13.84
C THR A 101 -17.45 8.40 12.76
N VAL A 102 -16.23 8.01 13.04
CA VAL A 102 -15.13 8.05 12.08
C VAL A 102 -15.29 6.95 11.05
N ILE A 103 -15.30 7.33 9.77
CA ILE A 103 -15.40 6.41 8.65
C ILE A 103 -14.06 6.38 7.92
N PHE A 104 -13.61 5.19 7.59
CA PHE A 104 -12.35 4.96 6.93
C PHE A 104 -12.54 4.38 5.52
N ASN A 105 -12.11 5.13 4.50
CA ASN A 105 -12.15 4.68 3.11
C ASN A 105 -10.82 4.04 2.71
N ARG A 106 -10.81 2.72 2.63
CA ARG A 106 -9.60 1.95 2.29
C ARG A 106 -9.11 2.18 0.86
N GLU A 107 -10.00 2.53 -0.05
CA GLU A 107 -9.65 2.77 -1.46
C GLU A 107 -8.82 4.03 -1.64
N LYS A 108 -9.08 5.04 -0.83
CA LYS A 108 -8.31 6.29 -0.86
C LYS A 108 -6.99 6.20 -0.09
N CYS A 109 -6.90 5.31 0.89
CA CYS A 109 -5.72 5.19 1.75
C CYS A 109 -4.51 4.70 0.98
N VAL A 110 -3.37 5.36 1.14
CA VAL A 110 -2.09 4.95 0.54
C VAL A 110 -1.29 3.99 1.43
N GLY A 111 -1.86 3.61 2.56
CA GLY A 111 -1.28 2.59 3.44
C GLY A 111 -0.01 3.03 4.16
N SER A 112 0.90 2.08 4.28
CA SER A 112 2.14 2.26 5.07
C SER A 112 3.09 3.32 4.53
N THR A 113 2.92 3.79 3.30
CA THR A 113 3.73 4.87 2.75
C THR A 113 3.45 6.21 3.42
N CYS A 114 2.29 6.37 4.03
CA CYS A 114 1.89 7.56 4.76
C CYS A 114 1.98 7.36 6.28
N SER A 115 1.19 6.46 6.83
CA SER A 115 1.09 6.09 8.27
C SER A 115 0.90 7.25 9.25
N ALA A 116 0.56 8.44 8.79
CA ALA A 116 0.44 9.64 9.63
C ALA A 116 -0.62 9.48 10.74
N CYS A 117 -1.74 8.85 10.41
CA CYS A 117 -2.84 8.64 11.36
C CYS A 117 -2.50 7.60 12.44
N VAL A 118 -1.65 6.63 12.13
CA VAL A 118 -1.27 5.56 13.05
C VAL A 118 -0.55 6.12 14.28
N ASP A 119 0.42 6.99 14.05
CA ASP A 119 1.22 7.58 15.11
C ASP A 119 0.46 8.64 15.92
N ALA A 120 -0.53 9.25 15.29
CA ALA A 120 -1.26 10.37 15.88
C ALA A 120 -2.48 9.97 16.70
N CYS A 121 -2.96 8.73 16.57
CA CYS A 121 -4.16 8.29 17.30
C CYS A 121 -3.88 8.15 18.80
N PRO A 122 -4.53 8.95 19.67
CA PRO A 122 -4.29 8.87 21.12
C PRO A 122 -4.80 7.58 21.75
N ALA A 123 -5.83 6.97 21.18
CA ALA A 123 -6.36 5.70 21.63
C ALA A 123 -5.62 4.49 21.06
N ARG A 124 -4.69 4.70 20.16
CA ARG A 124 -3.99 3.64 19.41
C ARG A 124 -4.94 2.65 18.73
N ALA A 125 -6.07 3.18 18.27
CA ALA A 125 -7.08 2.41 17.56
C ALA A 125 -6.70 2.12 16.11
N ILE A 126 -5.71 2.84 15.57
CA ILE A 126 -5.30 2.74 14.18
C ILE A 126 -3.98 1.96 14.11
N ARG A 127 -3.98 0.91 13.30
CA ARG A 127 -2.80 0.08 13.08
C ARG A 127 -2.61 -0.21 11.60
N SER A 128 -1.37 -0.40 11.17
CA SER A 128 -1.09 -0.81 9.80
C SER A 128 -1.13 -2.34 9.68
N VAL A 129 -1.86 -2.83 8.69
CA VAL A 129 -2.06 -4.26 8.43
C VAL A 129 -1.49 -4.59 7.06
N LYS A 130 -0.79 -5.70 6.94
CA LYS A 130 -0.31 -6.17 5.64
C LYS A 130 -1.48 -6.75 4.84
N GLN A 131 -1.77 -6.17 3.70
CA GLN A 131 -2.79 -6.68 2.79
C GLN A 131 -2.52 -8.13 2.36
N LEU A 132 -1.26 -8.55 2.41
CA LEU A 132 -0.85 -9.92 2.11
C LEU A 132 -1.52 -10.95 3.03
N ASP A 133 -1.83 -10.58 4.25
CA ASP A 133 -2.45 -11.50 5.22
C ASP A 133 -3.91 -11.79 4.88
N THR A 134 -4.58 -10.86 4.21
CA THR A 134 -5.95 -11.07 3.73
C THR A 134 -5.98 -11.99 2.50
N LEU A 135 -4.99 -11.90 1.64
CA LEU A 135 -4.88 -12.77 0.47
C LEU A 135 -4.38 -14.18 0.86
N LYS A 136 -3.58 -14.30 1.91
CA LYS A 136 -3.09 -15.59 2.42
C LYS A 136 -4.18 -16.40 3.12
N LYS A 137 -5.14 -15.76 3.74
CA LYS A 137 -6.31 -16.46 4.30
C LYS A 137 -7.15 -17.14 3.22
N ALA A 138 -6.96 -16.76 1.96
CA ALA A 138 -7.64 -17.35 0.82
C ALA A 138 -6.89 -18.52 0.16
N GLY A 139 -5.75 -18.99 0.70
CA GLY A 139 -5.17 -20.22 0.19
C GLY A 139 -3.68 -20.49 0.35
N VAL A 140 -2.89 -19.67 1.02
CA VAL A 140 -1.45 -19.96 1.16
C VAL A 140 -0.94 -19.64 2.56
N GLU A 141 -0.82 -20.67 3.38
CA GLU A 141 -0.22 -20.59 4.71
C GLU A 141 1.31 -20.56 4.72
N ALA A 142 1.95 -20.55 3.56
CA ALA A 142 3.38 -20.87 3.45
C ALA A 142 4.35 -19.83 3.99
N ASN A 143 3.90 -18.66 4.51
CA ASN A 143 4.83 -17.61 4.91
C ASN A 143 4.51 -16.90 6.23
N ARG A 144 3.79 -17.54 7.11
CA ARG A 144 3.56 -16.99 8.45
C ARG A 144 4.83 -16.83 9.28
N LYS A 145 5.88 -17.59 8.95
CA LYS A 145 7.14 -17.57 9.73
C LYS A 145 8.04 -16.36 9.44
N ASN A 146 7.79 -15.64 8.35
CA ASN A 146 8.60 -14.48 7.97
C ASN A 146 7.90 -13.13 8.21
N SER A 147 6.75 -13.14 8.85
CA SER A 147 6.03 -11.92 9.24
C SER A 147 6.22 -11.57 10.72
N SER A 148 7.34 -11.93 11.29
CA SER A 148 7.73 -11.45 12.60
C SER A 148 7.86 -9.94 12.58
N PRO A 149 7.45 -9.26 13.66
CA PRO A 149 7.39 -7.81 13.76
C PRO A 149 8.70 -7.11 13.50
#